data_13469ddab420f8593378458e3482d3bc
#
_entry.id   13469ddab420f8593378458e3482d3bc
#
_cell.length_a   1.000
_cell.length_b   1.000
_cell.length_c   1.000
_cell.angle_alpha   90.00
_cell.angle_beta   90.00
_cell.angle_gamma   90.00
#
_symmetry.space_group_name_H-M   'P 1'
#
loop_
_entity.id
_entity.type
_entity.pdbx_description
1 polymer ?
#
loop_
_entity_poly.entity_id
_entity_poly.type
_entity_poly.pdbx_seq_one_letter_code
_entity_poly.pdbx_strand_id
1 'polypeptide(L)'
;MPIIEPYRIKVVEPIPITTPEDRRHALDRAGYNQFNLRAEEVTIDLLSDSGTGALSAAQQAAGIAGDESYAGARSFHRFREVVSDLTSYPHILPVHQGRAAERILFTALLKPGKLSISNTHFDTTRANLELLACEARDLPCAEAKDLDSAEPFKGNIDLARLREVLTGPERDRVGIVIVTITNNGGGGQPVSMANLTAASRLCREHGVPFFLDAARFAENAWLVTQRETEYADHTPREVAQLAFGLADDPAG
;
A
#
# COMPACT_ATOMS: atom_id res chain seq x y z
N MET A 1 24.49 0.67 8.26
CA MET A 1 24.15 2.10 8.04
C MET A 1 23.32 2.17 6.78
N PRO A 2 22.21 2.88 6.75
CA PRO A 2 21.50 3.09 5.49
C PRO A 2 22.45 3.82 4.52
N ILE A 3 22.50 3.33 3.29
CA ILE A 3 23.26 3.99 2.23
C ILE A 3 22.41 5.18 1.80
N ILE A 4 22.88 6.39 2.12
CA ILE A 4 22.28 7.63 1.64
C ILE A 4 22.92 7.95 0.31
N GLU A 5 22.16 7.86 -0.77
CA GLU A 5 22.63 8.28 -2.08
C GLU A 5 22.91 9.78 -2.09
N PRO A 6 24.07 10.23 -2.59
CA PRO A 6 24.38 11.64 -2.64
C PRO A 6 23.47 12.35 -3.66
N TYR A 7 22.85 13.44 -3.25
CA TYR A 7 22.03 14.29 -4.13
C TYR A 7 22.42 15.75 -4.00
N ARG A 8 22.01 16.53 -4.99
CA ARG A 8 22.21 17.98 -5.02
C ARG A 8 20.85 18.68 -4.99
N ILE A 9 20.67 19.53 -4.00
CA ILE A 9 19.43 20.35 -3.90
C ILE A 9 19.47 21.43 -5.01
N LYS A 10 18.44 21.46 -5.85
CA LYS A 10 18.29 22.45 -6.92
C LYS A 10 17.21 23.50 -6.63
N VAL A 11 16.26 23.17 -5.75
CA VAL A 11 15.16 24.06 -5.38
C VAL A 11 15.10 24.13 -3.87
N VAL A 12 14.97 25.35 -3.37
CA VAL A 12 14.82 25.63 -1.94
C VAL A 12 13.57 26.47 -1.77
N GLU A 13 12.66 26.03 -0.93
CA GLU A 13 11.44 26.75 -0.57
C GLU A 13 11.52 27.15 0.91
N PRO A 14 11.23 28.42 1.26
CA PRO A 14 11.20 28.81 2.67
C PRO A 14 10.01 28.15 3.36
N ILE A 15 10.27 27.60 4.54
CA ILE A 15 9.21 27.04 5.40
C ILE A 15 8.78 28.06 6.45
N PRO A 16 7.52 28.06 6.91
CA PRO A 16 7.06 28.94 7.97
C PRO A 16 7.73 28.56 9.30
N ILE A 17 8.26 29.57 10.00
CA ILE A 17 8.75 29.41 11.36
C ILE A 17 7.68 29.93 12.31
N THR A 18 7.07 29.04 13.05
CA THR A 18 5.99 29.34 13.99
C THR A 18 6.48 29.28 15.44
N THR A 19 5.88 30.11 16.32
CA THR A 19 6.11 30.01 17.76
C THR A 19 5.28 28.87 18.37
N PRO A 20 5.64 28.38 19.56
CA PRO A 20 4.77 27.41 20.28
C PRO A 20 3.35 27.91 20.53
N GLU A 21 3.19 29.22 20.67
CA GLU A 21 1.88 29.86 20.90
C GLU A 21 1.05 29.87 19.60
N ASP A 22 1.63 30.23 18.46
CA ASP A 22 0.97 30.13 17.15
C ASP A 22 0.46 28.71 16.90
N ARG A 23 1.30 27.71 17.16
CA ARG A 23 0.94 26.31 16.97
C ARG A 23 -0.20 25.86 17.90
N ARG A 24 -0.21 26.34 19.16
CA ARG A 24 -1.30 26.05 20.09
C ARG A 24 -2.61 26.65 19.58
N HIS A 25 -2.62 27.92 19.19
CA HIS A 25 -3.80 28.57 18.64
C HIS A 25 -4.30 27.88 17.35
N ALA A 26 -3.40 27.46 16.46
CA ALA A 26 -3.76 26.73 15.26
C ALA A 26 -4.44 25.39 15.59
N LEU A 27 -3.90 24.62 16.55
CA LEU A 27 -4.48 23.36 17.02
C LEU A 27 -5.84 23.55 17.70
N ASP A 28 -5.98 24.57 18.56
CA ASP A 28 -7.25 24.89 19.21
C ASP A 28 -8.33 25.22 18.19
N ARG A 29 -8.01 26.09 17.22
CA ARG A 29 -8.92 26.41 16.12
C ARG A 29 -9.27 25.19 15.27
N ALA A 30 -8.31 24.31 15.01
CA ALA A 30 -8.52 23.08 14.26
C ALA A 30 -9.31 22.00 15.04
N GLY A 31 -9.65 22.24 16.32
CA GLY A 31 -10.29 21.27 17.19
C GLY A 31 -9.41 20.05 17.43
N TYR A 32 -8.09 20.21 17.43
CA TYR A 32 -7.06 19.16 17.53
C TYR A 32 -7.14 18.13 16.39
N ASN A 33 -7.81 18.47 15.31
CA ASN A 33 -7.82 17.68 14.07
C ASN A 33 -6.78 18.23 13.09
N GLN A 34 -5.71 17.49 12.88
CA GLN A 34 -4.61 17.86 11.99
C GLN A 34 -5.05 18.17 10.54
N PHE A 35 -6.13 17.53 10.07
CA PHE A 35 -6.67 17.80 8.71
C PHE A 35 -7.38 19.14 8.56
N ASN A 36 -7.63 19.85 9.66
CA ASN A 36 -8.20 21.19 9.66
C ASN A 36 -7.13 22.29 9.79
N LEU A 37 -5.85 21.91 9.91
CA LEU A 37 -4.73 22.85 9.87
C LEU A 37 -4.54 23.38 8.44
N ARG A 38 -4.15 24.64 8.33
CA ARG A 38 -3.72 25.21 7.05
C ARG A 38 -2.27 24.83 6.77
N ALA A 39 -1.91 24.65 5.49
CA ALA A 39 -0.56 24.26 5.11
C ALA A 39 0.51 25.24 5.62
N GLU A 40 0.22 26.54 5.63
CA GLU A 40 1.12 27.58 6.14
C GLU A 40 1.33 27.55 7.66
N GLU A 41 0.56 26.76 8.39
CA GLU A 41 0.68 26.56 9.85
C GLU A 41 1.52 25.33 10.20
N VAL A 42 1.88 24.53 9.20
CA VAL A 42 2.62 23.27 9.36
C VAL A 42 4.08 23.49 8.95
N THR A 43 4.99 23.45 9.91
CA THR A 43 6.43 23.60 9.63
C THR A 43 7.03 22.33 9.02
N ILE A 44 6.64 21.17 9.53
CA ILE A 44 7.10 19.86 9.06
C ILE A 44 5.86 18.99 8.86
N ASP A 45 5.59 18.62 7.62
CA ASP A 45 4.51 17.71 7.25
C ASP A 45 5.04 16.28 7.19
N LEU A 46 4.55 15.42 8.10
CA LEU A 46 4.85 13.99 8.14
C LEU A 46 3.66 13.12 7.71
N LEU A 47 2.53 13.75 7.31
CA LEU A 47 1.34 13.05 6.85
C LEU A 47 1.30 12.86 5.35
N SER A 48 1.78 13.86 4.60
CA SER A 48 1.73 13.88 3.14
C SER A 48 2.90 13.10 2.55
N ASP A 49 2.82 11.77 2.55
CA ASP A 49 3.82 10.89 1.94
C ASP A 49 3.51 10.53 0.49
N SER A 50 2.24 10.60 0.08
CA SER A 50 1.80 10.24 -1.26
C SER A 50 1.86 11.43 -2.21
N GLY A 51 2.64 11.31 -3.29
CA GLY A 51 2.75 12.32 -4.34
C GLY A 51 3.59 13.54 -4.02
N THR A 52 4.29 13.54 -2.87
CA THR A 52 5.16 14.64 -2.42
C THR A 52 6.64 14.32 -2.56
N GLY A 53 6.98 13.15 -3.07
CA GLY A 53 8.37 12.72 -3.24
C GLY A 53 9.16 13.64 -4.17
N ALA A 54 10.46 13.77 -3.91
CA ALA A 54 11.36 14.48 -4.80
C ALA A 54 11.40 13.81 -6.18
N LEU A 55 11.19 14.61 -7.23
CA LEU A 55 11.33 14.16 -8.61
C LEU A 55 12.76 14.35 -9.09
N SER A 56 13.32 13.35 -9.76
CA SER A 56 14.60 13.52 -10.46
C SER A 56 14.44 14.46 -11.66
N ALA A 57 15.53 15.10 -12.07
CA ALA A 57 15.50 15.92 -13.28
C ALA A 57 15.07 15.13 -14.53
N ALA A 58 15.37 13.83 -14.58
CA ALA A 58 14.94 12.95 -15.66
C ALA A 58 13.42 12.70 -15.62
N GLN A 59 12.83 12.51 -14.43
CA GLN A 59 11.37 12.37 -14.29
C GLN A 59 10.63 13.65 -14.71
N GLN A 60 11.13 14.82 -14.30
CA GLN A 60 10.55 16.10 -14.73
C GLN A 60 10.64 16.29 -16.24
N ALA A 61 11.79 16.00 -16.83
CA ALA A 61 11.98 16.09 -18.28
C ALA A 61 11.07 15.11 -19.04
N ALA A 62 10.90 13.89 -18.54
CA ALA A 62 9.99 12.92 -19.12
C ALA A 62 8.52 13.35 -19.02
N GLY A 63 8.12 14.01 -17.93
CA GLY A 63 6.79 14.60 -17.78
C GLY A 63 6.53 15.70 -18.83
N ILE A 64 7.50 16.58 -19.03
CA ILE A 64 7.42 17.66 -20.05
C ILE A 64 7.40 17.07 -21.47
N ALA A 65 8.16 16.00 -21.74
CA ALA A 65 8.20 15.32 -23.03
C ALA A 65 7.02 14.37 -23.26
N GLY A 66 6.13 14.24 -22.30
CA GLY A 66 4.91 13.46 -22.41
C GLY A 66 4.00 13.99 -23.51
N ASP A 67 3.16 13.13 -24.05
CA ASP A 67 2.21 13.49 -25.08
C ASP A 67 0.79 13.67 -24.53
N GLU A 68 0.05 14.60 -25.11
CA GLU A 68 -1.36 14.84 -24.83
C GLU A 68 -2.20 14.26 -25.96
N SER A 69 -2.54 12.99 -25.86
CA SER A 69 -3.37 12.31 -26.87
C SER A 69 -4.68 11.85 -26.22
N TYR A 70 -5.80 12.10 -26.91
CA TYR A 70 -7.12 11.62 -26.45
C TYR A 70 -7.16 10.08 -26.34
N ALA A 71 -6.49 9.38 -27.25
CA ALA A 71 -6.34 7.92 -27.22
C ALA A 71 -5.00 7.52 -27.84
N GLY A 72 -4.47 6.36 -27.44
CA GLY A 72 -3.25 5.79 -27.98
C GLY A 72 -1.97 6.56 -27.62
N ALA A 73 -1.96 7.27 -26.49
CA ALA A 73 -0.81 8.02 -26.01
C ALA A 73 0.42 7.15 -25.84
N ARG A 74 1.58 7.62 -26.33
CA ARG A 74 2.87 6.93 -26.13
C ARG A 74 3.20 6.78 -24.65
N SER A 75 2.87 7.79 -23.85
CA SER A 75 3.07 7.77 -22.39
C SER A 75 2.28 6.64 -21.73
N PHE A 76 1.04 6.39 -22.18
CA PHE A 76 0.25 5.25 -21.69
C PHE A 76 0.90 3.90 -22.05
N HIS A 77 1.35 3.73 -23.26
CA HIS A 77 2.00 2.48 -23.67
C HIS A 77 3.29 2.22 -22.87
N ARG A 78 4.12 3.24 -22.68
CA ARG A 78 5.33 3.14 -21.85
C ARG A 78 5.00 2.80 -20.39
N PHE A 79 3.98 3.46 -19.81
CA PHE A 79 3.50 3.15 -18.47
C PHE A 79 3.07 1.68 -18.37
N ARG A 80 2.22 1.24 -19.28
CA ARG A 80 1.74 -0.15 -19.34
C ARG A 80 2.90 -1.15 -19.44
N GLU A 81 3.86 -0.92 -20.32
CA GLU A 81 5.04 -1.77 -20.50
C GLU A 81 5.84 -1.91 -19.20
N VAL A 82 6.14 -0.79 -18.55
CA VAL A 82 6.90 -0.79 -17.28
C VAL A 82 6.14 -1.50 -16.16
N VAL A 83 4.84 -1.25 -16.02
CA VAL A 83 4.04 -1.89 -14.98
C VAL A 83 3.89 -3.39 -15.27
N SER A 84 3.63 -3.77 -16.53
CA SER A 84 3.54 -5.18 -16.91
C SER A 84 4.86 -5.93 -16.70
N ASP A 85 6.01 -5.29 -17.00
CA ASP A 85 7.33 -5.87 -16.74
C ASP A 85 7.63 -6.03 -15.24
N LEU A 86 7.10 -5.13 -14.39
CA LEU A 86 7.24 -5.23 -12.96
C LEU A 86 6.30 -6.28 -12.34
N THR A 87 5.07 -6.36 -12.81
CA THR A 87 4.01 -7.16 -12.15
C THR A 87 3.72 -8.47 -12.87
N SER A 88 4.12 -8.59 -14.13
CA SER A 88 3.74 -9.66 -15.07
C SER A 88 2.23 -9.71 -15.40
N TYR A 89 1.46 -8.70 -14.99
CA TYR A 89 0.04 -8.64 -15.30
C TYR A 89 -0.19 -8.21 -16.75
N PRO A 90 -1.08 -8.90 -17.50
CA PRO A 90 -1.39 -8.56 -18.89
C PRO A 90 -2.28 -7.33 -19.02
N HIS A 91 -3.08 -7.04 -18.00
CA HIS A 91 -4.06 -5.96 -17.97
C HIS A 91 -3.71 -4.90 -16.95
N ILE A 92 -3.43 -3.69 -17.43
CA ILE A 92 -3.11 -2.52 -16.59
C ILE A 92 -4.20 -1.47 -16.81
N LEU A 93 -4.93 -1.17 -15.74
CA LEU A 93 -6.02 -0.19 -15.74
C LEU A 93 -5.65 1.02 -14.88
N PRO A 94 -5.15 2.11 -15.47
CA PRO A 94 -4.82 3.30 -14.71
C PRO A 94 -6.09 3.97 -14.19
N VAL A 95 -6.03 4.42 -12.95
CA VAL A 95 -7.08 5.20 -12.29
C VAL A 95 -6.47 6.47 -11.72
N HIS A 96 -7.29 7.49 -11.45
CA HIS A 96 -6.79 8.76 -10.95
C HIS A 96 -6.19 8.67 -9.53
N GLN A 97 -6.59 7.67 -8.73
CA GLN A 97 -6.05 7.40 -7.39
C GLN A 97 -6.45 6.00 -6.89
N GLY A 98 -5.70 5.45 -5.92
CA GLY A 98 -5.90 4.09 -5.39
C GLY A 98 -7.31 3.80 -4.88
N ARG A 99 -7.91 4.74 -4.12
CA ARG A 99 -9.28 4.56 -3.60
C ARG A 99 -10.35 4.42 -4.69
N ALA A 100 -10.10 4.91 -5.88
CA ALA A 100 -10.98 4.68 -7.04
C ALA A 100 -10.82 3.25 -7.57
N ALA A 101 -9.58 2.73 -7.60
CA ALA A 101 -9.32 1.33 -7.94
C ALA A 101 -10.03 0.38 -6.97
N GLU A 102 -9.91 0.63 -5.66
CA GLU A 102 -10.61 -0.13 -4.62
C GLU A 102 -12.13 -0.16 -4.87
N ARG A 103 -12.73 1.00 -5.13
CA ARG A 103 -14.16 1.10 -5.39
C ARG A 103 -14.60 0.28 -6.59
N ILE A 104 -13.84 0.35 -7.68
CA ILE A 104 -14.11 -0.41 -8.92
C ILE A 104 -13.98 -1.91 -8.64
N LEU A 105 -12.87 -2.33 -8.03
CA LEU A 105 -12.57 -3.72 -7.71
C LEU A 105 -13.66 -4.34 -6.85
N PHE A 106 -13.99 -3.71 -5.73
CA PHE A 106 -14.98 -4.23 -4.79
C PHE A 106 -16.38 -4.26 -5.38
N THR A 107 -16.74 -3.25 -6.18
CA THR A 107 -18.05 -3.25 -6.89
C THR A 107 -18.15 -4.40 -7.88
N ALA A 108 -17.04 -4.75 -8.54
CA ALA A 108 -17.02 -5.85 -9.51
C ALA A 108 -17.03 -7.23 -8.84
N LEU A 109 -16.34 -7.40 -7.71
CA LEU A 109 -16.12 -8.72 -7.11
C LEU A 109 -17.04 -9.05 -5.94
N LEU A 110 -17.48 -8.05 -5.18
CA LEU A 110 -18.17 -8.29 -3.91
C LEU A 110 -19.68 -8.04 -4.00
N LYS A 111 -20.40 -8.77 -3.17
CA LYS A 111 -21.85 -8.58 -2.95
C LYS A 111 -22.09 -8.20 -1.48
N PRO A 112 -23.18 -7.50 -1.15
CA PRO A 112 -23.55 -7.20 0.23
C PRO A 112 -23.48 -8.44 1.13
N GLY A 113 -22.99 -8.28 2.35
CA GLY A 113 -22.81 -9.34 3.34
C GLY A 113 -21.53 -10.15 3.20
N LYS A 114 -20.74 -9.92 2.16
CA LYS A 114 -19.40 -10.54 2.03
C LYS A 114 -18.41 -9.96 3.04
N LEU A 115 -17.37 -10.75 3.31
CA LEU A 115 -16.29 -10.45 4.23
C LEU A 115 -15.00 -10.23 3.44
N SER A 116 -14.35 -9.10 3.67
CA SER A 116 -12.97 -8.85 3.27
C SER A 116 -12.06 -9.06 4.47
N ILE A 117 -10.97 -9.77 4.28
CA ILE A 117 -9.93 -10.01 5.30
C ILE A 117 -8.65 -9.27 4.89
N SER A 118 -7.99 -8.65 5.87
CA SER A 118 -6.69 -8.00 5.64
C SER A 118 -5.78 -8.14 6.87
N ASN A 119 -4.48 -7.94 6.69
CA ASN A 119 -3.57 -7.67 7.81
C ASN A 119 -4.01 -6.40 8.55
N THR A 120 -4.34 -5.31 7.83
CA THR A 120 -5.10 -4.16 8.34
C THR A 120 -5.64 -3.39 7.13
N HIS A 121 -6.95 -3.20 7.05
CA HIS A 121 -7.54 -2.37 6.00
C HIS A 121 -7.14 -0.91 6.21
N PHE A 122 -6.74 -0.26 5.13
CA PHE A 122 -6.62 1.18 5.12
C PHE A 122 -8.00 1.83 5.27
N ASP A 123 -8.06 3.08 5.72
CA ASP A 123 -9.34 3.75 6.02
C ASP A 123 -10.28 3.84 4.80
N THR A 124 -9.75 4.17 3.61
CA THR A 124 -10.54 4.22 2.39
C THR A 124 -10.96 2.84 1.90
N THR A 125 -10.13 1.83 2.10
CA THR A 125 -10.45 0.42 1.78
C THR A 125 -11.64 -0.03 2.62
N ARG A 126 -11.58 0.19 3.94
CA ARG A 126 -12.69 -0.08 4.86
C ARG A 126 -13.95 0.66 4.46
N ALA A 127 -13.86 1.97 4.21
CA ALA A 127 -15.01 2.79 3.83
C ALA A 127 -15.66 2.30 2.52
N ASN A 128 -14.86 1.93 1.51
CA ASN A 128 -15.37 1.37 0.26
C ASN A 128 -16.10 0.03 0.46
N LEU A 129 -15.63 -0.83 1.37
CA LEU A 129 -16.27 -2.09 1.72
C LEU A 129 -17.60 -1.85 2.45
N GLU A 130 -17.60 -0.98 3.45
CA GLU A 130 -18.80 -0.63 4.24
C GLU A 130 -19.89 0.00 3.38
N LEU A 131 -19.54 0.85 2.41
CA LEU A 131 -20.45 1.42 1.42
C LEU A 131 -21.14 0.36 0.55
N LEU A 132 -20.52 -0.81 0.40
CA LEU A 132 -21.11 -1.96 -0.31
C LEU A 132 -21.82 -2.93 0.63
N ALA A 133 -22.03 -2.55 1.89
CA ALA A 133 -22.55 -3.41 2.96
C ALA A 133 -21.72 -4.71 3.12
N CYS A 134 -20.41 -4.63 2.92
CA CYS A 134 -19.45 -5.68 3.20
C CYS A 134 -18.78 -5.44 4.56
N GLU A 135 -18.34 -6.52 5.20
CA GLU A 135 -17.58 -6.46 6.46
C GLU A 135 -16.08 -6.41 6.17
N ALA A 136 -15.34 -5.52 6.83
CA ALA A 136 -13.88 -5.46 6.81
C ALA A 136 -13.32 -6.02 8.12
N ARG A 137 -12.60 -7.14 8.05
CA ARG A 137 -12.02 -7.82 9.23
C ARG A 137 -10.50 -7.82 9.16
N ASP A 138 -9.89 -7.20 10.18
CA ASP A 138 -8.44 -7.13 10.31
C ASP A 138 -7.91 -8.33 11.12
N LEU A 139 -6.89 -8.96 10.57
CA LEU A 139 -6.16 -10.06 11.19
C LEU A 139 -4.65 -9.74 11.23
N PRO A 140 -4.22 -8.66 11.93
CA PRO A 140 -2.79 -8.41 12.10
C PRO A 140 -2.16 -9.51 12.96
N CYS A 141 -0.86 -9.78 12.74
CA CYS A 141 -0.09 -10.67 13.62
C CYS A 141 -0.08 -10.12 15.07
N ALA A 142 0.20 -10.99 16.03
CA ALA A 142 0.18 -10.63 17.44
C ALA A 142 1.15 -9.48 17.79
N GLU A 143 2.33 -9.51 17.18
CA GLU A 143 3.42 -8.56 17.36
C GLU A 143 3.10 -7.17 16.80
N ALA A 144 2.12 -7.04 15.91
CA ALA A 144 1.72 -5.76 15.32
C ALA A 144 1.28 -4.72 16.35
N LYS A 145 0.77 -5.17 17.51
CA LYS A 145 0.27 -4.32 18.59
C LYS A 145 1.30 -4.09 19.71
N ASP A 146 2.39 -4.83 19.69
CA ASP A 146 3.46 -4.70 20.67
C ASP A 146 4.52 -3.72 20.18
N LEU A 147 4.57 -2.52 20.78
CA LEU A 147 5.51 -1.47 20.40
C LEU A 147 6.95 -1.83 20.78
N ASP A 148 7.14 -2.65 21.80
CA ASP A 148 8.45 -3.06 22.31
C ASP A 148 9.02 -4.28 21.59
N SER A 149 8.20 -4.97 20.80
CA SER A 149 8.62 -6.13 20.00
C SER A 149 9.63 -5.73 18.95
N ALA A 150 10.73 -6.47 18.88
CA ALA A 150 11.77 -6.37 17.85
C ALA A 150 11.48 -7.23 16.61
N GLU A 151 10.26 -7.78 16.49
CA GLU A 151 9.87 -8.61 15.35
C GLU A 151 10.04 -7.83 14.03
N PRO A 152 10.80 -8.37 13.06
CA PRO A 152 11.16 -7.64 11.85
C PRO A 152 9.99 -7.39 10.88
N PHE A 153 8.90 -8.18 11.00
CA PHE A 153 7.78 -8.14 10.05
C PHE A 153 6.43 -8.00 10.75
N LYS A 154 6.27 -6.93 11.53
CA LYS A 154 5.02 -6.63 12.26
C LYS A 154 3.84 -6.26 11.34
N GLY A 155 4.06 -6.15 10.03
CA GLY A 155 3.01 -5.98 9.04
C GLY A 155 2.32 -7.29 8.62
N ASN A 156 2.79 -8.44 9.06
CA ASN A 156 2.26 -9.76 8.68
C ASN A 156 0.77 -9.92 9.02
N ILE A 157 0.08 -10.73 8.21
CA ILE A 157 -1.25 -11.24 8.57
C ILE A 157 -1.12 -12.45 9.49
N ASP A 158 -2.05 -12.59 10.45
CA ASP A 158 -2.15 -13.77 11.31
C ASP A 158 -2.66 -14.98 10.50
N LEU A 159 -1.75 -15.86 10.12
CA LEU A 159 -2.04 -17.03 9.29
C LEU A 159 -2.91 -18.07 10.01
N ALA A 160 -2.82 -18.18 11.35
CA ALA A 160 -3.63 -19.12 12.12
C ALA A 160 -5.09 -18.67 12.10
N ARG A 161 -5.35 -17.41 12.38
CA ARG A 161 -6.70 -16.83 12.33
C ARG A 161 -7.24 -16.78 10.89
N LEU A 162 -6.39 -16.50 9.89
CA LEU A 162 -6.80 -16.57 8.49
C LEU A 162 -7.30 -17.99 8.16
N ARG A 163 -6.55 -19.03 8.54
CA ARG A 163 -6.96 -20.42 8.35
C ARG A 163 -8.28 -20.73 9.07
N GLU A 164 -8.43 -20.30 10.32
CA GLU A 164 -9.67 -20.50 11.08
C GLU A 164 -10.89 -19.93 10.35
N VAL A 165 -10.78 -18.71 9.81
CA VAL A 165 -11.89 -18.12 9.06
C VAL A 165 -12.16 -18.85 7.75
N LEU A 166 -11.11 -19.23 7.01
CA LEU A 166 -11.23 -19.93 5.72
C LEU A 166 -11.74 -21.38 5.85
N THR A 167 -11.60 -22.02 7.02
CA THR A 167 -12.11 -23.38 7.29
C THR A 167 -13.36 -23.38 8.16
N GLY A 168 -13.71 -22.26 8.76
CA GLY A 168 -14.81 -22.12 9.72
C GLY A 168 -16.18 -21.89 9.07
N PRO A 169 -17.19 -21.67 9.89
CA PRO A 169 -18.58 -21.51 9.42
C PRO A 169 -18.83 -20.26 8.56
N GLU A 170 -17.93 -19.29 8.61
CA GLU A 170 -18.04 -18.04 7.83
C GLU A 170 -17.32 -18.09 6.48
N ARG A 171 -16.69 -19.22 6.12
CA ARG A 171 -15.89 -19.35 4.89
C ARG A 171 -16.62 -18.86 3.63
N ASP A 172 -17.89 -19.18 3.51
CA ASP A 172 -18.69 -18.82 2.33
C ASP A 172 -19.01 -17.32 2.24
N ARG A 173 -18.81 -16.60 3.33
CA ARG A 173 -18.89 -15.14 3.35
C ARG A 173 -17.62 -14.47 2.85
N VAL A 174 -16.46 -15.15 2.95
CA VAL A 174 -15.19 -14.55 2.52
C VAL A 174 -15.23 -14.30 1.02
N GLY A 175 -15.13 -13.05 0.65
CA GLY A 175 -15.16 -12.62 -0.75
C GLY A 175 -13.77 -12.29 -1.30
N ILE A 176 -12.85 -11.87 -0.41
CA ILE A 176 -11.51 -11.41 -0.79
C ILE A 176 -10.58 -11.40 0.43
N VAL A 177 -9.32 -11.69 0.20
CA VAL A 177 -8.22 -11.40 1.14
C VAL A 177 -7.30 -10.39 0.51
N ILE A 178 -7.00 -9.30 1.22
CA ILE A 178 -6.14 -8.22 0.76
C ILE A 178 -5.01 -8.05 1.76
N VAL A 179 -3.76 -8.09 1.30
CA VAL A 179 -2.61 -7.77 2.16
C VAL A 179 -2.00 -6.45 1.73
N THR A 180 -1.94 -5.50 2.66
CA THR A 180 -1.34 -4.19 2.44
C THR A 180 0.16 -4.23 2.70
N ILE A 181 0.97 -3.87 1.72
CA ILE A 181 2.44 -3.85 1.74
C ILE A 181 2.99 -2.45 1.38
N THR A 182 3.76 -1.79 2.26
CA THR A 182 3.87 -2.09 3.70
C THR A 182 2.53 -1.87 4.40
N ASN A 183 2.31 -2.49 5.57
CA ASN A 183 1.06 -2.33 6.31
C ASN A 183 0.93 -0.90 6.88
N ASN A 184 0.19 -0.05 6.20
CA ASN A 184 0.03 1.36 6.57
C ASN A 184 -0.65 1.53 7.93
N GLY A 185 -1.73 0.80 8.19
CA GLY A 185 -2.45 0.84 9.48
C GLY A 185 -1.60 0.38 10.66
N GLY A 186 -0.57 -0.42 10.42
CA GLY A 186 0.43 -0.83 11.40
C GLY A 186 1.64 0.11 11.52
N GLY A 187 1.58 1.33 10.95
CA GLY A 187 2.70 2.27 10.95
C GLY A 187 3.75 1.99 9.87
N GLY A 188 3.34 1.48 8.73
CA GLY A 188 4.24 1.18 7.60
C GLY A 188 5.12 -0.05 7.82
N GLN A 189 4.71 -0.97 8.69
CA GLN A 189 5.47 -2.18 9.00
C GLN A 189 5.49 -3.14 7.79
N PRO A 190 6.67 -3.73 7.48
CA PRO A 190 6.79 -4.64 6.33
C PRO A 190 6.11 -5.98 6.58
N VAL A 191 5.75 -6.60 5.46
CA VAL A 191 5.23 -7.96 5.38
C VAL A 191 6.31 -8.86 4.78
N SER A 192 6.56 -10.03 5.38
CA SER A 192 7.56 -10.98 4.91
C SER A 192 7.09 -11.73 3.67
N MET A 193 8.01 -12.15 2.82
CA MET A 193 7.71 -13.01 1.68
C MET A 193 7.19 -14.39 2.13
N ALA A 194 7.71 -14.91 3.25
CA ALA A 194 7.21 -16.13 3.84
C ALA A 194 5.73 -16.04 4.22
N ASN A 195 5.31 -14.90 4.81
CA ASN A 195 3.91 -14.66 5.18
C ASN A 195 3.02 -14.49 3.95
N LEU A 196 3.46 -13.70 2.96
CA LEU A 196 2.74 -13.51 1.69
C LEU A 196 2.52 -14.85 0.97
N THR A 197 3.57 -15.66 0.86
CA THR A 197 3.51 -16.99 0.22
C THR A 197 2.53 -17.91 0.93
N ALA A 198 2.57 -17.94 2.27
CA ALA A 198 1.66 -18.77 3.05
C ALA A 198 0.19 -18.29 2.96
N ALA A 199 -0.04 -16.98 2.98
CA ALA A 199 -1.38 -16.40 2.83
C ALA A 199 -1.96 -16.67 1.43
N SER A 200 -1.18 -16.44 0.37
CA SER A 200 -1.56 -16.75 -1.01
C SER A 200 -1.93 -18.23 -1.18
N ARG A 201 -1.09 -19.13 -0.66
CA ARG A 201 -1.38 -20.57 -0.71
C ARG A 201 -2.69 -20.93 0.00
N LEU A 202 -2.91 -20.40 1.21
CA LEU A 202 -4.16 -20.61 1.94
C LEU A 202 -5.37 -20.14 1.14
N CYS A 203 -5.29 -18.98 0.54
CA CYS A 203 -6.37 -18.43 -0.27
C CYS A 203 -6.67 -19.34 -1.48
N ARG A 204 -5.65 -19.79 -2.20
CA ARG A 204 -5.81 -20.72 -3.34
C ARG A 204 -6.40 -22.06 -2.92
N GLU A 205 -5.96 -22.65 -1.80
CA GLU A 205 -6.49 -23.91 -1.26
C GLU A 205 -8.01 -23.82 -0.99
N HIS A 206 -8.51 -22.62 -0.68
CA HIS A 206 -9.91 -22.38 -0.36
C HIS A 206 -10.71 -21.67 -1.45
N GLY A 207 -10.10 -21.37 -2.61
CA GLY A 207 -10.75 -20.68 -3.73
C GLY A 207 -11.17 -19.26 -3.43
N VAL A 208 -10.42 -18.55 -2.58
CA VAL A 208 -10.66 -17.14 -2.20
C VAL A 208 -9.65 -16.26 -2.92
N PRO A 209 -10.09 -15.20 -3.61
CA PRO A 209 -9.20 -14.25 -4.28
C PRO A 209 -8.22 -13.60 -3.31
N PHE A 210 -6.94 -13.53 -3.71
CA PHE A 210 -5.85 -12.93 -2.95
C PHE A 210 -5.28 -11.72 -3.68
N PHE A 211 -5.34 -10.55 -3.08
CA PHE A 211 -4.87 -9.28 -3.64
C PHE A 211 -3.83 -8.61 -2.77
N LEU A 212 -3.00 -7.80 -3.41
CA LEU A 212 -2.06 -6.92 -2.74
C LEU A 212 -2.52 -5.46 -2.89
N ASP A 213 -2.66 -4.78 -1.76
CA ASP A 213 -2.57 -3.31 -1.74
C ASP A 213 -1.08 -2.96 -1.68
N ALA A 214 -0.53 -2.65 -2.85
CA ALA A 214 0.90 -2.53 -3.07
C ALA A 214 1.38 -1.07 -3.09
N ALA A 215 0.71 -0.18 -2.36
CA ALA A 215 1.02 1.25 -2.34
C ALA A 215 2.50 1.54 -2.01
N ARG A 216 3.11 0.71 -1.15
CA ARG A 216 4.53 0.84 -0.76
C ARG A 216 5.32 -0.45 -1.04
N PHE A 217 5.08 -1.05 -2.19
CA PHE A 217 5.75 -2.30 -2.57
C PHE A 217 7.28 -2.17 -2.63
N ALA A 218 7.79 -1.01 -3.04
CA ALA A 218 9.22 -0.78 -3.18
C ALA A 218 9.92 -0.79 -1.81
N GLU A 219 9.34 -0.10 -0.83
CA GLU A 219 9.81 -0.09 0.55
C GLU A 219 9.71 -1.49 1.18
N ASN A 220 8.60 -2.20 0.95
CA ASN A 220 8.43 -3.56 1.45
C ASN A 220 9.50 -4.49 0.86
N ALA A 221 9.71 -4.44 -0.44
CA ALA A 221 10.70 -5.27 -1.13
C ALA A 221 12.11 -4.98 -0.63
N TRP A 222 12.47 -3.69 -0.44
CA TRP A 222 13.76 -3.33 0.13
C TRP A 222 13.93 -3.86 1.56
N LEU A 223 12.90 -3.71 2.42
CA LEU A 223 12.96 -4.23 3.79
C LEU A 223 13.06 -5.76 3.84
N VAL A 224 12.43 -6.46 2.92
CA VAL A 224 12.58 -7.92 2.75
C VAL A 224 14.04 -8.27 2.46
N THR A 225 14.70 -7.61 1.51
CA THR A 225 16.13 -7.89 1.22
C THR A 225 17.04 -7.63 2.43
N GLN A 226 16.65 -6.75 3.36
CA GLN A 226 17.43 -6.45 4.56
C GLN A 226 17.16 -7.40 5.73
N ARG A 227 16.02 -8.10 5.75
CA ARG A 227 15.52 -8.79 6.95
C ARG A 227 15.22 -10.29 6.74
N GLU A 228 15.03 -10.75 5.51
CA GLU A 228 14.89 -12.17 5.18
C GLU A 228 16.17 -12.67 4.48
N THR A 229 16.88 -13.59 5.13
CA THR A 229 18.16 -14.12 4.64
C THR A 229 18.07 -14.74 3.24
N GLU A 230 16.93 -15.34 2.91
CA GLU A 230 16.67 -15.96 1.61
C GLU A 230 16.72 -14.96 0.46
N TYR A 231 16.39 -13.68 0.74
CA TYR A 231 16.32 -12.60 -0.26
C TYR A 231 17.47 -11.59 -0.16
N ALA A 232 18.48 -11.84 0.68
CA ALA A 232 19.58 -10.90 0.91
C ALA A 232 20.40 -10.58 -0.36
N ASP A 233 20.49 -11.51 -1.28
CA ASP A 233 21.21 -11.36 -2.56
C ASP A 233 20.30 -10.92 -3.72
N HIS A 234 18.98 -10.73 -3.47
CA HIS A 234 18.05 -10.25 -4.47
C HIS A 234 18.02 -8.71 -4.53
N THR A 235 17.73 -8.20 -5.70
CA THR A 235 17.37 -6.78 -5.81
C THR A 235 15.95 -6.53 -5.30
N PRO A 236 15.64 -5.32 -4.79
CA PRO A 236 14.25 -4.98 -4.42
C PRO A 236 13.25 -5.17 -5.57
N ARG A 237 13.70 -4.99 -6.83
CA ARG A 237 12.86 -5.25 -8.01
C ARG A 237 12.47 -6.73 -8.14
N GLU A 238 13.43 -7.63 -8.00
CA GLU A 238 13.17 -9.08 -8.05
C GLU A 238 12.22 -9.52 -6.95
N VAL A 239 12.42 -9.01 -5.72
CA VAL A 239 11.50 -9.30 -4.60
C VAL A 239 10.09 -8.75 -4.88
N ALA A 240 9.98 -7.55 -5.44
CA ALA A 240 8.68 -6.98 -5.82
C ALA A 240 7.98 -7.84 -6.88
N GLN A 241 8.70 -8.29 -7.92
CA GLN A 241 8.18 -9.18 -8.96
C GLN A 241 7.68 -10.51 -8.37
N LEU A 242 8.44 -11.09 -7.44
CA LEU A 242 8.03 -12.31 -6.72
C LEU A 242 6.76 -12.07 -5.89
N ALA A 243 6.67 -10.93 -5.20
CA ALA A 243 5.49 -10.58 -4.41
C ALA A 243 4.24 -10.42 -5.29
N PHE A 244 4.35 -9.71 -6.42
CA PHE A 244 3.24 -9.56 -7.37
C PHE A 244 2.78 -10.91 -7.95
N GLY A 245 3.71 -11.84 -8.18
CA GLY A 245 3.40 -13.18 -8.65
C GLY A 245 2.61 -14.05 -7.66
N LEU A 246 2.48 -13.62 -6.40
CA LEU A 246 1.67 -14.31 -5.39
C LEU A 246 0.20 -13.90 -5.41
N ALA A 247 -0.12 -12.71 -5.90
CA ALA A 247 -1.50 -12.25 -6.01
C ALA A 247 -2.19 -12.88 -7.23
N ASP A 248 -3.51 -12.99 -7.11
CA ASP A 248 -4.30 -13.56 -8.20
C ASP A 248 -4.39 -12.56 -9.36
N ASP A 249 -4.26 -13.07 -10.58
CA ASP A 249 -4.65 -12.36 -11.77
C ASP A 249 -6.17 -12.48 -11.92
N PRO A 250 -6.92 -11.37 -11.86
CA PRO A 250 -8.38 -11.43 -11.99
C PRO A 250 -8.86 -11.89 -13.39
N ALA A 251 -7.93 -12.13 -14.31
CA ALA A 251 -8.21 -12.62 -15.67
C ALA A 251 -7.93 -14.12 -15.88
N GLY A 252 -7.45 -14.85 -14.82
CA GLY A 252 -7.17 -16.29 -14.86
C GLY A 252 -8.27 -17.13 -14.25
#